data_388eac8bcb5170f3f26b04798e4d45b1
#
_entry.id   388eac8bcb5170f3f26b04798e4d45b1
#
_cell.length_a   1.000
_cell.length_b   1.000
_cell.length_c   1.000
_cell.angle_alpha   90.00
_cell.angle_beta   90.00
_cell.angle_gamma   90.00
#
_symmetry.space_group_name_H-M   'P 1'
#
loop_
_entity.id
_entity.type
_entity.pdbx_description
1 polymer ?
#
loop_
_entity_poly.entity_id
_entity_poly.type
_entity_poly.pdbx_seq_one_letter_code
_entity_poly.pdbx_strand_id
1 'polypeptide(L)'
;RVTVNEQYREAMGKALFLANRARETGDVPVGAVVVDADGRIIGRGWNCREAHHDPTGHAEIVALREAARALGTWRLSGCTLIVTLEPCTMCAGAILASRVDRVVFGAWDPKAGAAGSLRDVLRDARMPHPTEVIGGVLAQEAAMQLRSFFLGRRSANEMPVIEAPVHEPGDLPAPAPAKAARADKPAKASSPEEAPERAYPKHDAGTGQALLPAPPTSHRAQPAFFLFFSSF
;
A
#
# COMPACT_ATOMS: atom_id res chain seq x y z
N ARG A 1 5.89 -33.86 7.48
CA ARG A 1 5.89 -32.51 8.11
C ARG A 1 5.84 -31.51 6.97
N VAL A 2 4.80 -30.68 6.92
CA VAL A 2 4.71 -29.58 5.96
C VAL A 2 5.82 -28.59 6.30
N THR A 3 6.59 -28.17 5.31
CA THR A 3 7.63 -27.14 5.53
C THR A 3 6.98 -25.79 5.77
N VAL A 4 7.67 -24.88 6.45
CA VAL A 4 7.18 -23.50 6.69
C VAL A 4 6.85 -22.83 5.36
N ASN A 5 7.63 -23.06 4.32
CA ASN A 5 7.38 -22.51 2.99
C ASN A 5 6.08 -23.07 2.36
N GLU A 6 5.77 -24.34 2.55
CA GLU A 6 4.53 -24.94 2.03
C GLU A 6 3.28 -24.40 2.71
N GLN A 7 3.37 -24.08 4.01
CA GLN A 7 2.26 -23.52 4.77
C GLN A 7 1.73 -22.20 4.17
N TYR A 8 2.60 -21.36 3.60
CA TYR A 8 2.23 -20.05 3.09
C TYR A 8 2.11 -19.99 1.56
N ARG A 9 2.38 -21.07 0.84
CA ARG A 9 2.35 -21.08 -0.63
C ARG A 9 1.00 -20.67 -1.21
N GLU A 10 -0.09 -21.17 -0.65
CA GLU A 10 -1.44 -20.84 -1.13
C GLU A 10 -1.73 -19.34 -0.95
N ALA A 11 -1.49 -18.80 0.23
CA ALA A 11 -1.70 -17.38 0.52
C ALA A 11 -0.79 -16.47 -0.32
N MET A 12 0.48 -16.88 -0.53
CA MET A 12 1.40 -16.18 -1.42
C MET A 12 0.93 -16.23 -2.88
N GLY A 13 0.38 -17.36 -3.34
CA GLY A 13 -0.23 -17.46 -4.66
C GLY A 13 -1.39 -16.45 -4.84
N LYS A 14 -2.21 -16.26 -3.81
CA LYS A 14 -3.28 -15.25 -3.80
C LYS A 14 -2.71 -13.82 -3.83
N ALA A 15 -1.62 -13.55 -3.11
CA ALA A 15 -0.92 -12.26 -3.17
C ALA A 15 -0.34 -12.00 -4.57
N LEU A 16 0.29 -12.98 -5.22
CA LEU A 16 0.77 -12.90 -6.61
C LEU A 16 -0.36 -12.63 -7.60
N PHE A 17 -1.51 -13.25 -7.40
CA PHE A 17 -2.69 -12.97 -8.24
C PHE A 17 -3.16 -11.52 -8.08
N LEU A 18 -3.22 -11.00 -6.85
CA LEU A 18 -3.59 -9.60 -6.57
C LEU A 18 -2.59 -8.61 -7.17
N ALA A 19 -1.30 -8.94 -7.20
CA ALA A 19 -0.28 -8.11 -7.81
C ALA A 19 -0.55 -7.77 -9.28
N ASN A 20 -1.27 -8.62 -10.02
CA ASN A 20 -1.63 -8.34 -11.42
C ASN A 20 -2.56 -7.13 -11.56
N ARG A 21 -3.39 -6.84 -10.54
CA ARG A 21 -4.26 -5.65 -10.55
C ARG A 21 -3.49 -4.34 -10.58
N ALA A 22 -2.33 -4.29 -9.92
CA ALA A 22 -1.46 -3.13 -9.98
C ALA A 22 -0.96 -2.85 -11.41
N ARG A 23 -0.76 -3.90 -12.23
CA ARG A 23 -0.30 -3.74 -13.62
C ARG A 23 -1.32 -3.03 -14.51
N GLU A 24 -2.61 -3.20 -14.24
CA GLU A 24 -3.70 -2.60 -15.02
C GLU A 24 -3.66 -1.07 -14.95
N THR A 25 -3.13 -0.52 -13.86
CA THR A 25 -2.97 0.93 -13.62
C THR A 25 -1.55 1.43 -13.80
N GLY A 26 -0.63 0.57 -14.26
CA GLY A 26 0.78 0.93 -14.43
C GLY A 26 1.58 0.98 -13.12
N ASP A 27 1.00 0.54 -12.01
CA ASP A 27 1.69 0.38 -10.74
C ASP A 27 2.62 -0.85 -10.73
N VAL A 28 3.68 -0.80 -9.92
CA VAL A 28 4.58 -1.95 -9.73
C VAL A 28 3.78 -3.14 -9.18
N PRO A 29 3.87 -4.34 -9.78
CA PRO A 29 3.06 -5.50 -9.40
C PRO A 29 3.50 -6.09 -8.06
N VAL A 30 3.02 -5.51 -6.99
CA VAL A 30 3.12 -6.04 -5.63
C VAL A 30 1.73 -6.28 -5.09
N GLY A 31 1.53 -7.44 -4.49
CA GLY A 31 0.27 -7.83 -3.86
C GLY A 31 0.50 -8.35 -2.45
N ALA A 32 -0.48 -8.18 -1.60
CA ALA A 32 -0.43 -8.61 -0.20
C ALA A 32 -1.77 -9.15 0.27
N VAL A 33 -1.72 -10.08 1.22
CA VAL A 33 -2.88 -10.54 1.99
C VAL A 33 -2.54 -10.57 3.47
N VAL A 34 -3.55 -10.34 4.31
CA VAL A 34 -3.46 -10.58 5.76
C VAL A 34 -4.35 -11.76 6.09
N VAL A 35 -3.79 -12.73 6.80
CA VAL A 35 -4.55 -13.89 7.30
C VAL A 35 -4.63 -13.83 8.82
N ASP A 36 -5.78 -14.26 9.36
CA ASP A 36 -5.99 -14.40 10.79
C ASP A 36 -5.37 -15.71 11.35
N ALA A 37 -5.56 -15.95 12.64
CA ALA A 37 -5.06 -17.14 13.32
C ALA A 37 -5.68 -18.45 12.77
N ASP A 38 -6.87 -18.38 12.17
CA ASP A 38 -7.55 -19.53 11.55
C ASP A 38 -7.15 -19.73 10.09
N GLY A 39 -6.25 -18.90 9.55
CA GLY A 39 -5.79 -18.96 8.16
C GLY A 39 -6.75 -18.32 7.16
N ARG A 40 -7.80 -17.59 7.62
CA ARG A 40 -8.73 -16.86 6.74
C ARG A 40 -8.13 -15.55 6.29
N ILE A 41 -8.30 -15.21 5.01
CA ILE A 41 -7.88 -13.92 4.48
C ILE A 41 -8.88 -12.85 4.91
N ILE A 42 -8.40 -11.92 5.74
CA ILE A 42 -9.18 -10.78 6.27
C ILE A 42 -8.76 -9.44 5.70
N GLY A 43 -7.67 -9.38 4.94
CA GLY A 43 -7.21 -8.18 4.25
C GLY A 43 -6.52 -8.52 2.94
N ARG A 44 -6.72 -7.68 1.92
CA ARG A 44 -6.13 -7.78 0.59
C ARG A 44 -5.61 -6.44 0.16
N GLY A 45 -4.52 -6.41 -0.59
CA GLY A 45 -3.95 -5.19 -1.10
C GLY A 45 -3.09 -5.43 -2.33
N TRP A 46 -2.96 -4.41 -3.14
CA TRP A 46 -2.00 -4.32 -4.23
C TRP A 46 -1.54 -2.87 -4.35
N ASN A 47 -0.40 -2.64 -4.97
CA ASN A 47 0.08 -1.28 -5.17
C ASN A 47 -0.94 -0.46 -5.97
N CYS A 48 -1.22 0.75 -5.48
CA CYS A 48 -2.15 1.70 -6.08
C CYS A 48 -1.64 3.15 -5.97
N ARG A 49 -0.33 3.35 -5.97
CA ARG A 49 0.30 4.68 -5.87
C ARG A 49 -0.08 5.57 -7.05
N GLU A 50 0.10 5.07 -8.27
CA GLU A 50 -0.23 5.78 -9.50
C GLU A 50 -1.76 5.88 -9.65
N ALA A 51 -2.47 4.78 -9.44
CA ALA A 51 -3.93 4.72 -9.58
C ALA A 51 -4.69 5.70 -8.68
N HIS A 52 -4.20 5.93 -7.46
CA HIS A 52 -4.89 6.75 -6.47
C HIS A 52 -4.12 8.02 -6.08
N HIS A 53 -2.97 8.29 -6.72
CA HIS A 53 -2.05 9.38 -6.35
C HIS A 53 -1.71 9.35 -4.85
N ASP A 54 -1.60 8.13 -4.27
CA ASP A 54 -1.32 7.91 -2.86
C ASP A 54 0.16 7.50 -2.67
N PRO A 55 1.02 8.38 -2.11
CA PRO A 55 2.43 8.06 -1.89
C PRO A 55 2.65 6.88 -0.95
N THR A 56 1.64 6.52 -0.15
CA THR A 56 1.65 5.40 0.80
C THR A 56 0.91 4.17 0.29
N GLY A 57 0.35 4.21 -0.92
CA GLY A 57 -0.50 3.18 -1.51
C GLY A 57 0.23 1.89 -1.88
N HIS A 58 1.05 1.35 -0.96
CA HIS A 58 1.70 0.05 -1.10
C HIS A 58 0.75 -1.09 -0.72
N ALA A 59 0.97 -2.24 -1.31
CA ALA A 59 0.13 -3.43 -1.10
C ALA A 59 -0.06 -3.78 0.37
N GLU A 60 1.01 -3.68 1.16
CA GLU A 60 1.00 -3.97 2.60
C GLU A 60 0.09 -3.00 3.35
N ILE A 61 0.21 -1.69 3.06
CA ILE A 61 -0.60 -0.65 3.71
C ILE A 61 -2.08 -0.87 3.41
N VAL A 62 -2.41 -1.17 2.16
CA VAL A 62 -3.80 -1.44 1.74
C VAL A 62 -4.36 -2.67 2.44
N ALA A 63 -3.59 -3.78 2.47
CA ALA A 63 -4.01 -5.03 3.11
C ALA A 63 -4.18 -4.88 4.64
N LEU A 64 -3.24 -4.18 5.32
CA LEU A 64 -3.32 -3.92 6.75
C LEU A 64 -4.57 -3.08 7.10
N ARG A 65 -4.86 -2.05 6.30
CA ARG A 65 -6.07 -1.22 6.48
C ARG A 65 -7.35 -2.01 6.30
N GLU A 66 -7.41 -2.89 5.30
CA GLU A 66 -8.58 -3.76 5.10
C GLU A 66 -8.76 -4.73 6.27
N ALA A 67 -7.68 -5.38 6.72
CA ALA A 67 -7.71 -6.28 7.86
C ALA A 67 -8.17 -5.58 9.15
N ALA A 68 -7.64 -4.37 9.42
CA ALA A 68 -8.03 -3.58 10.57
C ALA A 68 -9.53 -3.22 10.57
N ARG A 69 -10.09 -2.90 9.39
CA ARG A 69 -11.54 -2.68 9.24
C ARG A 69 -12.34 -3.95 9.48
N ALA A 70 -11.89 -5.09 8.94
CA ALA A 70 -12.55 -6.38 9.10
C ALA A 70 -12.60 -6.82 10.57
N LEU A 71 -11.55 -6.55 11.35
CA LEU A 71 -11.49 -6.88 12.77
C LEU A 71 -12.07 -5.79 13.69
N GLY A 72 -12.38 -4.60 13.17
CA GLY A 72 -12.84 -3.46 13.97
C GLY A 72 -11.78 -2.91 14.95
N THR A 73 -10.50 -3.20 14.69
CA THR A 73 -9.39 -2.78 15.54
C THR A 73 -8.12 -2.55 14.72
N TRP A 74 -7.27 -1.62 15.15
CA TRP A 74 -5.97 -1.39 14.55
C TRP A 74 -4.92 -2.44 14.94
N ARG A 75 -5.17 -3.20 16.03
CA ARG A 75 -4.28 -4.27 16.49
C ARG A 75 -4.55 -5.55 15.74
N LEU A 76 -3.55 -6.00 14.98
CA LEU A 76 -3.61 -7.23 14.18
C LEU A 76 -2.81 -8.36 14.82
N SER A 77 -2.83 -8.43 16.17
CA SER A 77 -2.18 -9.53 16.91
C SER A 77 -2.80 -10.87 16.49
N GLY A 78 -1.98 -11.91 16.37
CA GLY A 78 -2.38 -13.21 15.84
C GLY A 78 -2.44 -13.29 14.31
N CYS A 79 -2.30 -12.16 13.60
CA CYS A 79 -2.35 -12.13 12.14
C CYS A 79 -0.97 -12.32 11.50
N THR A 80 -0.98 -12.79 10.25
CA THR A 80 0.20 -12.89 9.39
C THR A 80 -0.03 -12.05 8.14
N LEU A 81 0.90 -11.15 7.83
CA LEU A 81 0.97 -10.45 6.54
C LEU A 81 1.79 -11.28 5.56
N ILE A 82 1.24 -11.55 4.39
CA ILE A 82 1.92 -12.23 3.28
C ILE A 82 2.00 -11.26 2.11
N VAL A 83 3.20 -10.96 1.60
CA VAL A 83 3.44 -9.98 0.54
C VAL A 83 4.43 -10.51 -0.49
N THR A 84 4.25 -10.17 -1.77
CA THR A 84 5.08 -10.71 -2.86
C THR A 84 6.49 -10.16 -2.91
N LEU A 85 6.75 -8.99 -2.31
CA LEU A 85 8.05 -8.32 -2.26
C LEU A 85 8.41 -8.00 -0.82
N GLU A 86 9.70 -8.03 -0.48
CA GLU A 86 10.20 -7.62 0.83
C GLU A 86 9.72 -6.20 1.19
N PRO A 87 9.11 -6.01 2.37
CA PRO A 87 8.59 -4.71 2.79
C PRO A 87 9.68 -3.63 2.85
N CYS A 88 9.38 -2.46 2.33
CA CYS A 88 10.24 -1.28 2.47
C CYS A 88 10.16 -0.68 3.88
N THR A 89 11.01 0.32 4.19
CA THR A 89 11.07 0.95 5.52
C THR A 89 9.71 1.52 5.99
N MET A 90 8.95 2.16 5.09
CA MET A 90 7.62 2.69 5.40
C MET A 90 6.66 1.56 5.80
N CYS A 91 6.61 0.49 5.01
CA CYS A 91 5.74 -0.66 5.27
C CYS A 91 6.17 -1.41 6.53
N ALA A 92 7.46 -1.60 6.75
CA ALA A 92 7.98 -2.21 7.98
C ALA A 92 7.55 -1.43 9.23
N GLY A 93 7.60 -0.10 9.20
CA GLY A 93 7.07 0.75 10.26
C GLY A 93 5.57 0.55 10.51
N ALA A 94 4.77 0.49 9.44
CA ALA A 94 3.33 0.25 9.54
C ALA A 94 2.99 -1.15 10.07
N ILE A 95 3.75 -2.18 9.67
CA ILE A 95 3.64 -3.55 10.17
C ILE A 95 3.85 -3.59 11.69
N LEU A 96 4.94 -3.01 12.17
CA LEU A 96 5.24 -2.92 13.60
C LEU A 96 4.15 -2.13 14.36
N ALA A 97 3.71 -1.00 13.80
CA ALA A 97 2.64 -0.20 14.40
C ALA A 97 1.32 -0.96 14.51
N SER A 98 0.99 -1.80 13.53
CA SER A 98 -0.23 -2.62 13.51
C SER A 98 -0.18 -3.87 14.42
N ARG A 99 0.98 -4.19 15.00
CA ARG A 99 1.17 -5.37 15.87
C ARG A 99 0.92 -6.71 15.18
N VAL A 100 1.26 -6.81 13.91
CA VAL A 100 1.24 -8.10 13.19
C VAL A 100 2.32 -9.01 13.77
N ASP A 101 1.97 -10.26 14.06
CA ASP A 101 2.90 -11.20 14.69
C ASP A 101 3.93 -11.75 13.70
N ARG A 102 3.53 -11.89 12.41
CA ARG A 102 4.39 -12.50 11.39
C ARG A 102 4.29 -11.79 10.05
N VAL A 103 5.43 -11.69 9.38
CA VAL A 103 5.54 -11.26 7.99
C VAL A 103 6.16 -12.37 7.16
N VAL A 104 5.50 -12.70 6.05
CA VAL A 104 5.99 -13.65 5.05
C VAL A 104 6.16 -12.90 3.74
N PHE A 105 7.32 -12.95 3.12
CA PHE A 105 7.50 -12.28 1.83
C PHE A 105 8.12 -13.20 0.76
N GLY A 106 7.87 -12.82 -0.51
CA GLY A 106 8.35 -13.54 -1.68
C GLY A 106 9.78 -13.13 -2.06
N ALA A 107 9.90 -12.21 -3.00
CA ALA A 107 11.19 -11.74 -3.50
C ALA A 107 11.89 -10.80 -2.52
N TRP A 108 13.21 -10.87 -2.49
CA TRP A 108 14.07 -9.92 -1.78
C TRP A 108 14.17 -8.60 -2.53
N ASP A 109 14.27 -7.47 -1.81
CA ASP A 109 14.48 -6.14 -2.40
C ASP A 109 15.81 -5.53 -1.91
N PRO A 110 16.90 -5.69 -2.66
CA PRO A 110 18.21 -5.16 -2.26
C PRO A 110 18.27 -3.62 -2.31
N LYS A 111 17.27 -2.94 -2.89
CA LYS A 111 17.25 -1.49 -3.04
C LYS A 111 16.51 -0.76 -1.92
N ALA A 112 15.41 -1.34 -1.42
CA ALA A 112 14.55 -0.68 -0.46
C ALA A 112 14.07 -1.59 0.69
N GLY A 113 14.41 -2.89 0.63
CA GLY A 113 13.95 -3.89 1.61
C GLY A 113 14.39 -3.57 3.03
N ALA A 114 13.49 -3.76 3.96
CA ALA A 114 13.68 -3.45 5.38
C ALA A 114 13.36 -4.63 6.31
N ALA A 115 13.44 -5.85 5.76
CA ALA A 115 13.27 -7.12 6.48
C ALA A 115 14.50 -8.03 6.37
N GLY A 116 15.68 -7.47 6.08
CA GLY A 116 16.96 -8.18 6.06
C GLY A 116 17.85 -7.90 4.85
N SER A 117 17.36 -7.27 3.76
CA SER A 117 18.20 -6.91 2.61
C SER A 117 19.02 -5.64 2.89
N LEU A 118 18.43 -4.45 2.69
CA LEU A 118 19.13 -3.19 2.90
C LEU A 118 19.13 -2.79 4.38
N ARG A 119 18.01 -3.03 5.07
CA ARG A 119 17.80 -2.77 6.50
C ARG A 119 17.06 -3.94 7.12
N ASP A 120 17.06 -3.99 8.44
CA ASP A 120 16.28 -4.95 9.23
C ASP A 120 15.48 -4.23 10.32
N VAL A 121 14.41 -3.58 9.93
CA VAL A 121 13.54 -2.81 10.83
C VAL A 121 12.60 -3.72 11.61
N LEU A 122 12.15 -4.81 10.98
CA LEU A 122 11.16 -5.72 11.60
C LEU A 122 11.73 -6.53 12.77
N ARG A 123 13.06 -6.79 12.79
CA ARG A 123 13.74 -7.51 13.85
C ARG A 123 14.62 -6.63 14.74
N ASP A 124 14.46 -5.31 14.64
CA ASP A 124 15.19 -4.39 15.53
C ASP A 124 14.74 -4.62 16.98
N ALA A 125 15.67 -5.07 17.85
CA ALA A 125 15.40 -5.40 19.24
C ALA A 125 14.93 -4.21 20.09
N ARG A 126 15.10 -2.98 19.60
CA ARG A 126 14.61 -1.76 20.25
C ARG A 126 13.12 -1.50 20.00
N MET A 127 12.54 -2.20 19.03
CA MET A 127 11.11 -2.04 18.73
C MET A 127 10.25 -2.77 19.76
N PRO A 128 9.11 -2.18 20.16
CA PRO A 128 8.31 -2.69 21.27
C PRO A 128 7.53 -3.97 20.96
N HIS A 129 7.51 -4.41 19.71
CA HIS A 129 6.79 -5.60 19.26
C HIS A 129 7.67 -6.39 18.30
N PRO A 130 8.15 -7.56 18.68
CA PRO A 130 8.90 -8.43 17.78
C PRO A 130 7.95 -9.02 16.75
N THR A 131 8.40 -9.02 15.49
CA THR A 131 7.66 -9.61 14.36
C THR A 131 8.48 -10.75 13.80
N GLU A 132 7.89 -11.94 13.67
CA GLU A 132 8.54 -13.07 13.00
C GLU A 132 8.64 -12.77 11.50
N VAL A 133 9.79 -13.03 10.89
CA VAL A 133 10.05 -12.75 9.48
C VAL A 133 10.45 -14.01 8.74
N ILE A 134 9.69 -14.35 7.69
CA ILE A 134 9.93 -15.50 6.81
C ILE A 134 10.06 -14.99 5.37
N GLY A 135 11.26 -15.06 4.80
CA GLY A 135 11.52 -14.65 3.43
C GLY A 135 11.62 -15.82 2.45
N GLY A 136 11.42 -15.53 1.16
CA GLY A 136 11.71 -16.45 0.08
C GLY A 136 10.57 -17.39 -0.33
N VAL A 137 9.35 -17.18 0.15
CA VAL A 137 8.18 -17.99 -0.25
C VAL A 137 7.75 -17.62 -1.67
N LEU A 138 7.84 -18.55 -2.62
CA LEU A 138 7.63 -18.30 -4.06
C LEU A 138 8.47 -17.13 -4.59
N ALA A 139 9.72 -17.01 -4.13
CA ALA A 139 10.60 -15.90 -4.46
C ALA A 139 10.88 -15.78 -5.96
N GLN A 140 11.00 -16.91 -6.67
CA GLN A 140 11.27 -16.92 -8.11
C GLN A 140 10.08 -16.38 -8.89
N GLU A 141 8.86 -16.82 -8.57
CA GLU A 141 7.62 -16.39 -9.18
C GLU A 141 7.39 -14.89 -8.96
N ALA A 142 7.61 -14.41 -7.75
CA ALA A 142 7.52 -12.99 -7.40
C ALA A 142 8.55 -12.16 -8.17
N ALA A 143 9.80 -12.60 -8.22
CA ALA A 143 10.86 -11.92 -8.96
C ALA A 143 10.61 -11.91 -10.47
N MET A 144 10.07 -12.99 -11.04
CA MET A 144 9.72 -13.05 -12.47
C MET A 144 8.61 -12.06 -12.81
N GLN A 145 7.60 -11.94 -11.96
CA GLN A 145 6.50 -10.99 -12.15
C GLN A 145 7.01 -9.54 -12.19
N LEU A 146 7.90 -9.17 -11.27
CA LEU A 146 8.55 -7.86 -11.23
C LEU A 146 9.43 -7.62 -12.46
N ARG A 147 10.28 -8.59 -12.82
CA ARG A 147 11.16 -8.47 -14.00
C ARG A 147 10.37 -8.26 -15.29
N SER A 148 9.31 -9.05 -15.49
CA SER A 148 8.42 -8.91 -16.66
C SER A 148 7.83 -7.49 -16.78
N PHE A 149 7.43 -6.90 -15.66
CA PHE A 149 6.91 -5.54 -15.64
C PHE A 149 7.96 -4.50 -16.04
N PHE A 150 9.16 -4.57 -15.45
CA PHE A 150 10.22 -3.60 -15.75
C PHE A 150 10.82 -3.76 -17.14
N LEU A 151 10.89 -4.98 -17.68
CA LEU A 151 11.30 -5.21 -19.06
C LEU A 151 10.31 -4.58 -20.05
N GLY A 152 9.01 -4.79 -19.85
CA GLY A 152 7.99 -4.18 -20.68
C GLY A 152 8.05 -2.65 -20.69
N ARG A 153 8.37 -2.01 -19.56
CA ARG A 153 8.55 -0.55 -19.48
C ARG A 153 9.81 -0.05 -20.19
N ARG A 154 10.91 -0.79 -20.13
CA ARG A 154 12.14 -0.41 -20.87
C ARG A 154 11.91 -0.46 -22.35
N SER A 155 11.33 -1.54 -22.85
CA SER A 155 11.00 -1.67 -24.28
C SER A 155 10.04 -0.58 -24.77
N ALA A 156 9.08 -0.16 -23.94
CA ALA A 156 8.19 0.95 -24.29
C ALA A 156 8.91 2.31 -24.35
N ASN A 157 9.93 2.52 -23.51
CA ASN A 157 10.74 3.75 -23.53
C ASN A 157 11.83 3.73 -24.62
N GLU A 158 12.20 2.56 -25.12
CA GLU A 158 13.20 2.36 -26.17
C GLU A 158 12.58 2.25 -27.57
N MET A 159 11.24 2.28 -27.69
CA MET A 159 10.60 2.37 -29.01
C MET A 159 11.05 3.67 -29.68
N PRO A 160 11.66 3.62 -30.89
CA PRO A 160 12.04 4.82 -31.60
C PRO A 160 10.79 5.68 -31.77
N VAL A 161 10.91 6.95 -31.41
CA VAL A 161 9.93 7.94 -31.83
C VAL A 161 9.92 7.88 -33.35
N ILE A 162 8.85 7.33 -33.94
CA ILE A 162 8.64 7.42 -35.36
C ILE A 162 8.38 8.91 -35.58
N GLU A 163 9.43 9.64 -35.94
CA GLU A 163 9.28 11.02 -36.37
C GLU A 163 8.28 11.00 -37.52
N ALA A 164 7.12 11.62 -37.30
CA ALA A 164 6.19 11.85 -38.39
C ALA A 164 6.97 12.60 -39.49
N PRO A 165 6.82 12.21 -40.77
CA PRO A 165 7.52 12.90 -41.84
C PRO A 165 7.26 14.40 -41.73
N VAL A 166 8.33 15.16 -41.60
CA VAL A 166 8.25 16.63 -41.61
C VAL A 166 7.83 17.02 -43.01
N HIS A 167 6.56 17.37 -43.18
CA HIS A 167 6.09 17.98 -44.42
C HIS A 167 6.70 19.37 -44.50
N GLU A 168 7.44 19.65 -45.56
CA GLU A 168 7.92 20.98 -45.88
C GLU A 168 6.72 21.90 -46.02
N PRO A 169 6.84 23.23 -45.68
CA PRO A 169 5.70 24.16 -45.68
C PRO A 169 4.98 24.36 -47.03
N GLY A 170 5.41 23.69 -48.09
CA GLY A 170 4.82 23.73 -49.44
C GLY A 170 3.95 22.54 -49.82
N ASP A 171 3.93 21.44 -49.03
CA ASP A 171 3.29 20.18 -49.41
C ASP A 171 1.86 19.99 -48.86
N LEU A 172 1.34 20.97 -48.14
CA LEU A 172 -0.04 20.92 -47.67
C LEU A 172 -0.99 21.47 -48.72
N PRO A 173 -2.02 20.73 -49.14
CA PRO A 173 -3.08 21.25 -49.98
C PRO A 173 -3.76 22.43 -49.24
N ALA A 174 -4.03 23.51 -49.97
CA ALA A 174 -4.68 24.71 -49.42
C ALA A 174 -5.96 24.32 -48.64
N PRO A 175 -6.21 24.88 -47.46
CA PRO A 175 -7.40 24.57 -46.71
C PRO A 175 -8.65 24.88 -47.52
N ALA A 176 -9.59 23.94 -47.57
CA ALA A 176 -10.88 24.17 -48.20
C ALA A 176 -11.58 25.39 -47.54
N PRO A 177 -12.31 26.22 -48.35
CA PRO A 177 -12.96 27.42 -47.80
C PRO A 177 -13.92 27.03 -46.67
N ALA A 178 -13.73 27.66 -45.50
CA ALA A 178 -14.56 27.43 -44.34
C ALA A 178 -16.03 27.74 -44.67
N LYS A 179 -16.90 26.73 -44.62
CA LYS A 179 -18.34 26.96 -44.55
C LYS A 179 -18.64 27.78 -43.34
N ALA A 180 -19.25 28.95 -43.51
CA ALA A 180 -19.66 29.85 -42.44
C ALA A 180 -20.42 29.07 -41.37
N ALA A 181 -19.81 28.92 -40.19
CA ALA A 181 -20.46 28.36 -39.04
C ALA A 181 -21.55 29.36 -38.58
N ARG A 182 -22.78 28.88 -38.50
CA ARG A 182 -23.88 29.60 -37.86
C ARG A 182 -23.46 29.90 -36.42
N ALA A 183 -23.58 31.13 -36.03
CA ALA A 183 -23.39 31.57 -34.65
C ALA A 183 -24.45 30.93 -33.76
N ASP A 184 -24.07 29.90 -33.05
CA ASP A 184 -24.85 29.38 -31.95
C ASP A 184 -24.61 30.26 -30.72
N LYS A 185 -25.73 30.57 -30.02
CA LYS A 185 -25.77 31.35 -28.80
C LYS A 185 -24.83 30.80 -27.74
N PRO A 186 -24.22 31.66 -26.92
CA PRO A 186 -23.38 31.18 -25.81
C PRO A 186 -24.23 30.38 -24.81
N ALA A 187 -23.85 29.13 -24.60
CA ALA A 187 -24.36 28.32 -23.52
C ALA A 187 -23.99 28.95 -22.18
N LYS A 188 -24.97 29.14 -21.31
CA LYS A 188 -24.77 29.55 -19.91
C LYS A 188 -23.73 28.64 -19.27
N ALA A 189 -22.68 29.25 -18.71
CA ALA A 189 -21.72 28.57 -17.85
C ALA A 189 -22.49 27.94 -16.67
N SER A 190 -22.55 26.62 -16.64
CA SER A 190 -22.94 25.87 -15.46
C SER A 190 -21.77 25.91 -14.48
N SER A 191 -22.05 26.33 -13.27
CA SER A 191 -21.12 26.28 -12.13
C SER A 191 -20.51 24.88 -11.99
N PRO A 192 -19.25 24.74 -11.57
CA PRO A 192 -18.68 23.43 -11.32
C PRO A 192 -19.46 22.76 -10.20
N GLU A 193 -20.06 21.62 -10.53
CA GLU A 193 -20.70 20.72 -9.59
C GLU A 193 -19.62 20.21 -8.62
N GLU A 194 -19.76 20.58 -7.35
CA GLU A 194 -18.87 20.14 -6.27
C GLU A 194 -18.89 18.61 -6.24
N ALA A 195 -17.71 18.01 -6.41
CA ALA A 195 -17.51 16.59 -6.18
C ALA A 195 -17.90 16.28 -4.71
N PRO A 196 -18.59 15.16 -4.45
CA PRO A 196 -19.01 14.84 -3.09
C PRO A 196 -17.78 14.67 -2.20
N GLU A 197 -17.65 15.59 -1.25
CA GLU A 197 -16.68 15.55 -0.16
C GLU A 197 -16.85 14.23 0.59
N ARG A 198 -15.89 13.33 0.48
CA ARG A 198 -15.87 12.11 1.30
C ARG A 198 -15.70 12.55 2.75
N ALA A 199 -16.81 12.63 3.46
CA ALA A 199 -16.85 12.96 4.87
C ALA A 199 -16.01 11.95 5.66
N TYR A 200 -14.85 12.39 6.13
CA TYR A 200 -14.28 11.82 7.33
C TYR A 200 -15.24 12.12 8.48
N PRO A 201 -15.57 11.15 9.33
CA PRO A 201 -16.42 11.43 10.49
C PRO A 201 -15.73 12.50 11.34
N LYS A 202 -16.32 13.68 11.38
CA LYS A 202 -15.96 14.74 12.32
C LYS A 202 -16.22 14.18 13.70
N HIS A 203 -15.20 14.13 14.55
CA HIS A 203 -15.40 13.93 15.97
C HIS A 203 -16.21 15.10 16.48
N ASP A 204 -17.48 14.87 16.79
CA ASP A 204 -18.31 15.81 17.51
C ASP A 204 -17.68 16.05 18.90
N ALA A 205 -17.19 17.26 19.10
CA ALA A 205 -16.88 17.78 20.42
C ALA A 205 -18.21 18.09 21.14
N GLY A 206 -18.94 17.02 21.45
CA GLY A 206 -20.14 17.10 22.29
C GLY A 206 -19.73 17.27 23.75
N THR A 207 -20.00 18.44 24.28
CA THR A 207 -19.99 18.75 25.72
C THR A 207 -20.95 17.81 26.46
N GLY A 208 -20.41 16.73 26.99
CA GLY A 208 -21.10 15.85 27.91
C GLY A 208 -20.16 15.50 29.05
N GLN A 209 -20.22 16.27 30.14
CA GLN A 209 -19.64 15.88 31.41
C GLN A 209 -20.31 14.60 31.90
N ALA A 210 -19.69 13.45 31.65
CA ALA A 210 -19.97 12.24 32.38
C ALA A 210 -18.95 12.14 33.53
N LEU A 211 -19.45 12.31 34.75
CA LEU A 211 -18.70 12.02 35.96
C LEU A 211 -18.19 10.58 35.90
N LEU A 212 -16.87 10.43 35.87
CA LEU A 212 -16.23 9.14 36.12
C LEU A 212 -16.33 8.81 37.63
N PRO A 213 -16.70 7.59 38.01
CA PRO A 213 -16.67 7.17 39.41
C PRO A 213 -15.21 7.12 39.88
N ALA A 214 -15.00 7.59 41.13
CA ALA A 214 -13.73 7.61 41.78
C ALA A 214 -13.11 6.20 41.91
N PRO A 215 -11.79 6.05 41.76
CA PRO A 215 -11.13 4.77 41.97
C PRO A 215 -11.10 4.41 43.48
N PRO A 216 -11.14 3.12 43.82
CA PRO A 216 -11.06 2.70 45.24
C PRO A 216 -9.67 2.94 45.80
N THR A 217 -9.63 3.53 46.96
CA THR A 217 -8.43 3.74 47.80
C THR A 217 -8.01 2.42 48.41
N SER A 218 -6.81 1.89 48.09
CA SER A 218 -6.03 1.11 49.04
C SER A 218 -4.55 0.97 48.61
N HIS A 219 -3.68 1.58 49.37
CA HIS A 219 -2.32 1.26 49.80
C HIS A 219 -1.42 0.31 48.98
N ARG A 220 -0.37 0.80 48.34
CA ARG A 220 1.03 0.67 48.76
C ARG A 220 1.98 1.33 47.78
N ALA A 221 2.80 2.21 48.28
CA ALA A 221 3.86 2.90 47.56
C ALA A 221 4.98 1.93 47.12
N GLN A 222 5.44 2.05 45.91
CA GLN A 222 6.82 1.79 45.51
C GLN A 222 7.24 2.78 44.40
N PRO A 223 8.52 3.13 44.30
CA PRO A 223 8.95 4.43 43.79
C PRO A 223 9.03 4.51 42.28
N ALA A 224 8.77 5.71 41.81
CA ALA A 224 8.88 6.19 40.46
C ALA A 224 10.30 6.05 39.85
N PHE A 225 10.39 5.46 38.64
CA PHE A 225 11.43 5.80 37.69
C PHE A 225 10.79 6.65 36.59
N PHE A 226 10.90 7.96 36.74
CA PHE A 226 10.71 8.91 35.65
C PHE A 226 11.97 8.85 34.77
N LEU A 227 11.82 8.49 33.53
CA LEU A 227 12.79 8.85 32.51
C LEU A 227 12.05 9.60 31.39
N PHE A 228 12.39 10.86 31.34
CA PHE A 228 12.19 11.85 30.30
C PHE A 228 12.42 11.27 28.92
N PHE A 229 11.47 11.46 28.00
CA PHE A 229 11.75 11.59 26.59
C PHE A 229 11.15 12.90 26.11
N SER A 230 12.04 13.91 26.05
CA SER A 230 11.84 15.15 25.32
C SER A 230 12.78 15.11 24.09
N SER A 231 12.22 15.43 22.94
CA SER A 231 12.90 15.92 21.72
C SER A 231 13.92 15.00 21.02
N PHE A 232 13.52 14.41 19.88
CA PHE A 232 14.02 14.71 18.53
C PHE A 232 13.06 14.10 17.51
#